data_7571b8d3de1aa2adc87f1f65a93f30f3
#
_entry.id   7571b8d3de1aa2adc87f1f65a93f30f3
#
_cell.length_a   1.000
_cell.length_b   1.000
_cell.length_c   1.000
_cell.angle_alpha   90.00
_cell.angle_beta   90.00
_cell.angle_gamma   90.00
#
_symmetry.space_group_name_H-M   'P 1'
#
loop_
_entity.id
_entity.type
_entity.pdbx_description
1 polymer ?
#
loop_
_entity_poly.entity_id
_entity_poly.type
_entity_poly.pdbx_seq_one_letter_code
_entity_poly.pdbx_strand_id
1 'polypeptide(L)'
;MVGGFLPGVKQIANVAALPGIVGRSVGLPDIHSGYGFAIGNMAAFDCSDPKAVVSPGGVGFDINCGVRLLRTNLCEKDVQPIKEQLTQSLFDHIPVGVGSKGIIPMNARDLDEALEMGMDWSLREGYVWPEDKEHCEEYGRMLNANPACVSTRAKKRGLPQLGTLGAGNHYAEIQVVDEIFDKFAASRMGIDRTGQVVLMIHCGSRGFGHQVATDALVSMEKAMKRDDIEVNDRQLACARIQSKEGQDYLNGMAAAANFAWVNRSSMTFLARQSFAKMFQMDPDDLDMHVIYDVSHNIAKFEEHTINGRPKSLLVHREGSTRAFPPHHPLIPVDYQMTGQPVLIGGTMGSCSYVLTGTDQGMSETFGSTCHGAGRALSRAKSRRNLDYQQVLDKLEQKGISIRVASPKLVMEEAPESYKNVTDVVNTCHAAGISNKAIKLRPIGVIKG
;
A
#
# COMPACT_ATOMS: atom_id res chain seq x y z
N MET A 1 -11.96 7.72 -24.15
CA MET A 1 -11.74 8.09 -22.73
C MET A 1 -11.89 6.84 -21.87
N VAL A 2 -10.94 6.62 -21.02
CA VAL A 2 -10.88 5.45 -20.14
C VAL A 2 -12.04 5.51 -19.14
N GLY A 3 -12.84 4.43 -19.05
CA GLY A 3 -14.16 4.41 -18.38
C GLY A 3 -14.20 4.64 -16.86
N GLY A 4 -13.08 4.96 -16.19
CA GLY A 4 -13.04 5.29 -14.76
C GLY A 4 -12.62 6.73 -14.46
N PHE A 5 -12.18 7.49 -15.46
CA PHE A 5 -11.64 8.84 -15.24
C PHE A 5 -12.72 9.88 -14.91
N LEU A 6 -13.76 10.01 -15.73
CA LEU A 6 -14.84 10.99 -15.47
C LEU A 6 -15.58 10.74 -14.15
N PRO A 7 -15.97 9.50 -13.80
CA PRO A 7 -16.51 9.22 -12.47
C PRO A 7 -15.55 9.58 -11.34
N GLY A 8 -14.25 9.34 -11.50
CA GLY A 8 -13.23 9.73 -10.53
C GLY A 8 -13.15 11.23 -10.32
N VAL A 9 -13.18 12.03 -11.38
CA VAL A 9 -13.20 13.52 -11.28
C VAL A 9 -14.44 14.00 -10.54
N LYS A 10 -15.62 13.41 -10.80
CA LYS A 10 -16.84 13.72 -10.05
C LYS A 10 -16.68 13.40 -8.55
N GLN A 11 -16.08 12.25 -8.24
CA GLN A 11 -15.82 11.87 -6.84
C GLN A 11 -14.89 12.86 -6.13
N ILE A 12 -13.83 13.35 -6.80
CA ILE A 12 -12.97 14.41 -6.26
C ILE A 12 -13.75 15.67 -5.93
N ALA A 13 -14.65 16.08 -6.83
CA ALA A 13 -15.49 17.26 -6.61
C ALA A 13 -16.46 17.06 -5.43
N ASN A 14 -17.04 15.87 -5.27
CA ASN A 14 -17.90 15.55 -4.13
C ASN A 14 -17.13 15.58 -2.80
N VAL A 15 -15.88 15.11 -2.77
CA VAL A 15 -15.00 15.16 -1.60
C VAL A 15 -14.65 16.61 -1.23
N ALA A 16 -14.45 17.48 -2.21
CA ALA A 16 -14.16 18.90 -1.98
C ALA A 16 -15.29 19.65 -1.22
N ALA A 17 -16.49 19.09 -1.20
CA ALA A 17 -17.64 19.65 -0.47
C ALA A 17 -17.78 19.12 0.98
N LEU A 18 -16.91 18.22 1.43
CA LEU A 18 -16.97 17.66 2.79
C LEU A 18 -16.62 18.73 3.84
N PRO A 19 -17.32 18.71 5.00
CA PRO A 19 -17.06 19.69 6.06
C PRO A 19 -15.64 19.59 6.62
N GLY A 20 -15.01 20.74 6.84
CA GLY A 20 -13.68 20.84 7.46
C GLY A 20 -12.51 20.53 6.54
N ILE A 21 -12.75 20.38 5.23
CA ILE A 21 -11.66 20.18 4.27
C ILE A 21 -10.76 21.42 4.21
N VAL A 22 -9.45 21.20 4.10
CA VAL A 22 -8.44 22.24 3.96
C VAL A 22 -7.94 22.31 2.52
N GLY A 23 -8.00 23.51 1.95
CA GLY A 23 -7.53 23.76 0.61
C GLY A 23 -8.37 23.06 -0.45
N ARG A 24 -7.97 21.89 -0.90
CA ARG A 24 -8.57 21.20 -2.03
C ARG A 24 -8.58 19.68 -1.89
N SER A 25 -9.52 19.02 -2.55
CA SER A 25 -9.46 17.59 -2.84
C SER A 25 -8.54 17.37 -4.06
N VAL A 26 -7.53 16.54 -3.92
CA VAL A 26 -6.50 16.35 -4.94
C VAL A 26 -6.66 14.98 -5.61
N GLY A 27 -6.68 14.96 -6.96
CA GLY A 27 -6.60 13.76 -7.77
C GLY A 27 -5.22 13.60 -8.39
N LEU A 28 -4.61 12.44 -8.22
CA LEU A 28 -3.29 12.09 -8.75
C LEU A 28 -3.42 11.43 -10.14
N PRO A 29 -2.33 11.29 -10.92
CA PRO A 29 -2.41 10.79 -12.30
C PRO A 29 -2.97 9.37 -12.45
N ASP A 30 -2.87 8.54 -11.42
CA ASP A 30 -3.41 7.18 -11.35
C ASP A 30 -4.91 7.10 -11.02
N ILE A 31 -5.58 8.25 -10.90
CA ILE A 31 -7.00 8.35 -10.53
C ILE A 31 -7.92 7.45 -11.35
N HIS A 32 -8.82 6.76 -10.65
CA HIS A 32 -9.95 6.03 -11.22
C HIS A 32 -11.09 5.92 -10.20
N SER A 33 -12.25 5.44 -10.63
CA SER A 33 -13.43 5.33 -9.76
C SER A 33 -13.19 4.42 -8.56
N GLY A 34 -13.51 4.90 -7.36
CA GLY A 34 -13.48 4.20 -6.09
C GLY A 34 -14.84 4.21 -5.39
N TYR A 35 -14.85 4.04 -4.08
CA TYR A 35 -16.04 4.10 -3.22
C TYR A 35 -16.09 5.44 -2.47
N GLY A 36 -16.93 6.35 -2.89
CA GLY A 36 -17.02 7.71 -2.35
C GLY A 36 -15.84 8.59 -2.75
N PHE A 37 -14.65 8.29 -2.29
CA PHE A 37 -13.42 8.83 -2.83
C PHE A 37 -13.02 8.10 -4.12
N ALA A 38 -12.40 8.81 -5.04
CA ALA A 38 -11.70 8.16 -6.13
C ALA A 38 -10.43 7.48 -5.60
N ILE A 39 -10.02 6.36 -6.20
CA ILE A 39 -8.69 5.79 -5.96
C ILE A 39 -7.67 6.70 -6.65
N GLY A 40 -6.63 7.12 -5.95
CA GLY A 40 -5.73 8.18 -6.38
C GLY A 40 -6.13 9.57 -5.87
N ASN A 41 -7.04 9.63 -4.89
CA ASN A 41 -7.48 10.88 -4.25
C ASN A 41 -6.79 11.04 -2.88
N MET A 42 -6.55 12.29 -2.51
CA MET A 42 -6.20 12.66 -1.14
C MET A 42 -6.93 13.94 -0.73
N ALA A 43 -7.24 14.04 0.56
CA ALA A 43 -7.88 15.21 1.16
C ALA A 43 -7.47 15.34 2.64
N ALA A 44 -7.28 16.57 3.09
CA ALA A 44 -6.90 16.89 4.46
C ALA A 44 -8.01 17.67 5.16
N PHE A 45 -8.23 17.39 6.45
CA PHE A 45 -9.28 17.99 7.25
C PHE A 45 -8.69 18.66 8.50
N ASP A 46 -9.14 19.84 8.83
CA ASP A 46 -8.65 20.62 9.98
C ASP A 46 -9.15 20.02 11.30
N CYS A 47 -8.25 19.46 12.09
CA CYS A 47 -8.60 18.83 13.38
C CYS A 47 -9.13 19.85 14.42
N SER A 48 -8.90 21.15 14.22
CA SER A 48 -9.42 22.22 15.08
C SER A 48 -10.84 22.65 14.71
N ASP A 49 -11.33 22.30 13.52
CA ASP A 49 -12.71 22.58 13.10
C ASP A 49 -13.66 21.51 13.66
N PRO A 50 -14.62 21.88 14.54
CA PRO A 50 -15.58 20.93 15.09
C PRO A 50 -16.49 20.28 14.04
N LYS A 51 -16.54 20.85 12.83
CA LYS A 51 -17.32 20.31 11.71
C LYS A 51 -16.52 19.31 10.85
N ALA A 52 -15.20 19.25 11.02
CA ALA A 52 -14.35 18.34 10.24
C ALA A 52 -14.76 16.88 10.41
N VAL A 53 -14.68 16.13 9.32
CA VAL A 53 -15.15 14.75 9.25
C VAL A 53 -14.02 13.77 8.92
N VAL A 54 -14.22 12.52 9.33
CA VAL A 54 -13.48 11.34 8.86
C VAL A 54 -14.42 10.45 8.07
N SER A 55 -13.94 9.95 6.92
CA SER A 55 -14.72 9.07 6.04
C SER A 55 -13.96 7.78 5.73
N PRO A 56 -14.57 6.59 5.96
CA PRO A 56 -13.96 5.32 5.54
C PRO A 56 -13.71 5.22 4.04
N GLY A 57 -14.51 5.91 3.21
CA GLY A 57 -14.28 6.03 1.77
C GLY A 57 -12.95 6.68 1.42
N GLY A 58 -12.44 7.59 2.28
CA GLY A 58 -11.15 8.25 2.11
C GLY A 58 -9.94 7.45 2.58
N VAL A 59 -10.18 6.28 3.12
CA VAL A 59 -9.16 5.30 3.53
C VAL A 59 -9.20 4.06 2.63
N GLY A 60 -10.41 3.64 2.24
CA GLY A 60 -10.65 2.43 1.49
C GLY A 60 -10.91 1.21 2.37
N PHE A 61 -11.35 0.13 1.72
CA PHE A 61 -11.72 -1.10 2.42
C PHE A 61 -10.50 -1.97 2.79
N ASP A 62 -9.46 -1.97 1.97
CA ASP A 62 -8.20 -2.63 2.31
C ASP A 62 -7.30 -1.65 3.06
N ILE A 63 -7.66 -1.39 4.32
CA ILE A 63 -6.95 -0.45 5.19
C ILE A 63 -5.47 -0.82 5.26
N ASN A 64 -4.59 0.17 5.09
CA ASN A 64 -3.15 0.00 5.00
C ASN A 64 -2.72 -1.03 3.94
N CYS A 65 -3.49 -1.13 2.82
CA CYS A 65 -2.90 -1.69 1.62
C CYS A 65 -1.64 -0.89 1.30
N GLY A 66 -0.56 -1.58 1.00
CA GLY A 66 0.73 -0.94 0.89
C GLY A 66 1.77 -1.84 0.24
N VAL A 67 2.94 -1.29 0.02
CA VAL A 67 4.05 -1.94 -0.66
C VAL A 67 5.28 -1.93 0.23
N ARG A 68 5.97 -3.07 0.27
CA ARG A 68 7.27 -3.25 0.92
C ARG A 68 8.29 -3.69 -0.12
N LEU A 69 9.48 -3.12 -0.06
CA LEU A 69 10.60 -3.48 -0.94
C LEU A 69 11.79 -3.94 -0.10
N LEU A 70 12.31 -5.13 -0.42
CA LEU A 70 13.53 -5.67 0.15
C LEU A 70 14.63 -5.62 -0.91
N ARG A 71 15.83 -5.21 -0.51
CA ARG A 71 17.04 -5.38 -1.34
C ARG A 71 17.62 -6.76 -1.16
N THR A 72 18.53 -7.15 -2.03
CA THR A 72 19.43 -8.28 -1.88
C THR A 72 20.80 -7.88 -2.41
N ASN A 73 21.84 -8.69 -2.12
CA ASN A 73 23.15 -8.56 -2.76
C ASN A 73 23.28 -9.41 -4.04
N LEU A 74 22.20 -10.07 -4.46
CA LEU A 74 22.17 -10.92 -5.65
C LEU A 74 22.11 -10.07 -6.93
N CYS A 75 22.69 -10.62 -7.99
CA CYS A 75 22.52 -10.10 -9.35
C CYS A 75 21.54 -10.96 -10.13
N GLU A 76 20.95 -10.40 -11.19
CA GLU A 76 20.05 -11.14 -12.07
C GLU A 76 20.66 -12.47 -12.56
N LYS A 77 21.96 -12.50 -12.90
CA LYS A 77 22.67 -13.72 -13.32
C LYS A 77 22.70 -14.83 -12.26
N ASP A 78 22.62 -14.47 -10.98
CA ASP A 78 22.60 -15.43 -9.88
C ASP A 78 21.21 -16.08 -9.74
N VAL A 79 20.16 -15.36 -10.09
CA VAL A 79 18.76 -15.79 -9.99
C VAL A 79 18.27 -16.47 -11.27
N GLN A 80 18.70 -16.03 -12.45
CA GLN A 80 18.21 -16.56 -13.74
C GLN A 80 18.25 -18.10 -13.85
N PRO A 81 19.32 -18.81 -13.41
CA PRO A 81 19.36 -20.27 -13.52
C PRO A 81 18.32 -21.00 -12.66
N ILE A 82 17.86 -20.37 -11.57
CA ILE A 82 16.93 -20.96 -10.59
C ILE A 82 15.62 -20.16 -10.48
N LYS A 83 15.37 -19.24 -11.40
CA LYS A 83 14.23 -18.33 -11.36
C LYS A 83 12.89 -19.03 -11.21
N GLU A 84 12.67 -20.10 -11.97
CA GLU A 84 11.44 -20.91 -11.92
C GLU A 84 11.27 -21.57 -10.55
N GLN A 85 12.36 -22.16 -10.02
CA GLN A 85 12.36 -22.83 -8.71
C GLN A 85 12.19 -21.80 -7.58
N LEU A 86 12.82 -20.63 -7.67
CA LEU A 86 12.69 -19.58 -6.66
C LEU A 86 11.25 -19.01 -6.65
N THR A 87 10.66 -18.75 -7.83
CA THR A 87 9.27 -18.30 -7.93
C THR A 87 8.30 -19.35 -7.38
N GLN A 88 8.53 -20.65 -7.67
CA GLN A 88 7.75 -21.73 -7.09
C GLN A 88 7.92 -21.83 -5.58
N SER A 89 9.16 -21.70 -5.08
CA SER A 89 9.43 -21.72 -3.63
C SER A 89 8.70 -20.57 -2.89
N LEU A 90 8.67 -19.36 -3.46
CA LEU A 90 7.87 -18.26 -2.89
C LEU A 90 6.38 -18.59 -2.88
N PHE A 91 5.86 -19.17 -3.96
CA PHE A 91 4.45 -19.58 -4.06
C PHE A 91 4.07 -20.66 -3.05
N ASP A 92 4.98 -21.57 -2.75
CA ASP A 92 4.78 -22.65 -1.78
C ASP A 92 4.88 -22.17 -0.32
N HIS A 93 5.70 -21.14 -0.05
CA HIS A 93 5.91 -20.61 1.30
C HIS A 93 4.89 -19.53 1.69
N ILE A 94 4.44 -18.73 0.74
CA ILE A 94 3.51 -17.62 1.00
C ILE A 94 2.10 -18.05 0.56
N PRO A 95 1.14 -18.22 1.49
CA PRO A 95 -0.22 -18.62 1.11
C PRO A 95 -0.89 -17.56 0.21
N VAL A 96 -1.37 -18.00 -0.95
CA VAL A 96 -2.03 -17.16 -1.96
C VAL A 96 -3.46 -17.63 -2.23
N GLY A 97 -4.29 -16.76 -2.80
CA GLY A 97 -5.65 -17.06 -3.21
C GLY A 97 -6.73 -16.60 -2.23
N VAL A 98 -7.96 -16.57 -2.75
CA VAL A 98 -9.14 -16.21 -1.95
C VAL A 98 -9.36 -17.25 -0.84
N GLY A 99 -9.48 -16.78 0.40
CA GLY A 99 -9.70 -17.66 1.55
C GLY A 99 -8.47 -18.45 2.01
N SER A 100 -7.27 -18.13 1.49
CA SER A 100 -6.03 -18.71 1.97
C SER A 100 -5.86 -18.49 3.47
N LYS A 101 -5.25 -19.47 4.14
CA LYS A 101 -4.99 -19.43 5.58
C LYS A 101 -3.50 -19.27 5.83
N GLY A 102 -3.17 -18.43 6.81
CA GLY A 102 -1.80 -18.25 7.26
C GLY A 102 -1.24 -19.50 7.93
N ILE A 103 0.07 -19.65 7.85
CA ILE A 103 0.81 -20.76 8.46
C ILE A 103 1.44 -20.34 9.80
N ILE A 104 1.42 -19.06 10.14
CA ILE A 104 1.90 -18.54 11.42
C ILE A 104 0.88 -18.89 12.51
N PRO A 105 1.28 -19.63 13.55
CA PRO A 105 0.38 -19.98 14.64
C PRO A 105 -0.12 -18.72 15.36
N MET A 106 -1.44 -18.59 15.50
CA MET A 106 -2.07 -17.46 16.16
C MET A 106 -3.41 -17.83 16.77
N ASN A 107 -3.64 -17.43 18.00
CA ASN A 107 -4.93 -17.50 18.65
C ASN A 107 -5.59 -16.11 18.76
N ALA A 108 -6.78 -16.02 19.38
CA ALA A 108 -7.50 -14.76 19.48
C ALA A 108 -6.79 -13.69 20.33
N ARG A 109 -6.05 -14.12 21.35
CA ARG A 109 -5.26 -13.22 22.21
C ARG A 109 -4.05 -12.67 21.43
N ASP A 110 -3.35 -13.54 20.73
CA ASP A 110 -2.20 -13.14 19.88
C ASP A 110 -2.65 -12.12 18.84
N LEU A 111 -3.84 -12.32 18.24
CA LEU A 111 -4.41 -11.36 17.31
C LEU A 111 -4.65 -9.99 17.99
N ASP A 112 -5.27 -9.94 19.14
CA ASP A 112 -5.53 -8.68 19.85
C ASP A 112 -4.22 -7.96 20.20
N GLU A 113 -3.19 -8.68 20.62
CA GLU A 113 -1.86 -8.12 20.88
C GLU A 113 -1.21 -7.60 19.58
N ALA A 114 -1.30 -8.34 18.47
CA ALA A 114 -0.79 -7.92 17.17
C ALA A 114 -1.52 -6.65 16.65
N LEU A 115 -2.83 -6.55 16.85
CA LEU A 115 -3.63 -5.39 16.50
C LEU A 115 -3.22 -4.13 17.29
N GLU A 116 -2.86 -4.28 18.56
CA GLU A 116 -2.43 -3.19 19.41
C GLU A 116 -0.96 -2.82 19.19
N MET A 117 -0.09 -3.81 19.01
CA MET A 117 1.36 -3.62 19.00
C MET A 117 1.96 -3.49 17.60
N GLY A 118 1.25 -3.90 16.53
CA GLY A 118 1.80 -3.89 15.19
C GLY A 118 3.11 -4.67 15.07
N MET A 119 4.11 -4.08 14.43
CA MET A 119 5.43 -4.74 14.25
C MET A 119 6.20 -4.96 15.55
N ASP A 120 5.86 -4.29 16.66
CA ASP A 120 6.44 -4.62 17.97
C ASP A 120 6.06 -6.04 18.40
N TRP A 121 4.83 -6.48 18.10
CA TRP A 121 4.44 -7.88 18.25
C TRP A 121 5.27 -8.79 17.37
N SER A 122 5.42 -8.45 16.08
CA SER A 122 6.22 -9.25 15.15
C SER A 122 7.69 -9.36 15.57
N LEU A 123 8.26 -8.30 16.14
CA LEU A 123 9.63 -8.31 16.68
C LEU A 123 9.75 -9.22 17.90
N ARG A 124 8.81 -9.12 18.83
CA ARG A 124 8.77 -9.99 20.02
C ARG A 124 8.68 -11.47 19.66
N GLU A 125 7.88 -11.80 18.65
CA GLU A 125 7.68 -13.18 18.18
C GLU A 125 8.77 -13.67 17.19
N GLY A 126 9.75 -12.81 16.83
CA GLY A 126 10.87 -13.18 15.99
C GLY A 126 10.58 -13.21 14.47
N TYR A 127 9.52 -12.53 14.02
CA TYR A 127 9.15 -12.48 12.60
C TYR A 127 9.76 -11.30 11.83
N VAL A 128 10.37 -10.34 12.52
CA VAL A 128 11.04 -9.19 11.90
C VAL A 128 12.38 -8.91 12.56
N TRP A 129 13.24 -8.24 11.83
CA TRP A 129 14.46 -7.66 12.37
C TRP A 129 14.19 -6.26 12.95
N PRO A 130 14.97 -5.78 13.93
CA PRO A 130 14.80 -4.43 14.46
C PRO A 130 14.82 -3.35 13.38
N GLU A 131 15.72 -3.47 12.40
CA GLU A 131 15.90 -2.55 11.28
C GLU A 131 14.68 -2.50 10.36
N ASP A 132 13.91 -3.57 10.25
CA ASP A 132 12.68 -3.60 9.45
C ASP A 132 11.66 -2.58 9.95
N LYS A 133 11.62 -2.33 11.26
CA LYS A 133 10.73 -1.32 11.87
C LYS A 133 11.18 0.09 11.55
N GLU A 134 12.49 0.35 11.58
CA GLU A 134 13.04 1.67 11.27
C GLU A 134 12.72 2.06 9.83
N HIS A 135 12.68 1.09 8.93
CA HIS A 135 12.35 1.27 7.51
C HIS A 135 10.87 1.00 7.19
N CYS A 136 9.98 1.29 8.13
CA CYS A 136 8.53 1.17 7.96
C CYS A 136 7.84 2.49 8.30
N GLU A 137 6.84 2.86 7.51
CA GLU A 137 5.96 3.99 7.81
C GLU A 137 5.35 3.83 9.19
N GLU A 138 5.34 4.88 10.03
CA GLU A 138 4.94 4.86 11.44
C GLU A 138 5.72 3.85 12.32
N TYR A 139 6.92 3.45 11.90
CA TYR A 139 7.69 2.37 12.56
C TYR A 139 6.88 1.07 12.72
N GLY A 140 5.91 0.86 11.83
CA GLY A 140 5.07 -0.33 11.79
C GLY A 140 4.03 -0.42 12.91
N ARG A 141 3.71 0.71 13.57
CA ARG A 141 2.71 0.75 14.66
C ARG A 141 1.99 2.08 14.74
N MET A 142 0.67 2.05 14.65
CA MET A 142 -0.18 3.17 15.07
C MET A 142 -0.53 3.03 16.54
N LEU A 143 -0.15 4.03 17.35
CA LEU A 143 -0.26 3.98 18.81
C LEU A 143 -1.71 4.13 19.32
N ASN A 144 -2.60 4.70 18.51
CA ASN A 144 -4.02 4.84 18.84
C ASN A 144 -4.85 3.59 18.49
N ALA A 145 -4.21 2.50 18.06
CA ALA A 145 -4.91 1.25 17.76
C ALA A 145 -5.60 0.69 19.02
N ASN A 146 -6.88 0.39 18.89
CA ASN A 146 -7.66 -0.19 19.95
C ASN A 146 -8.48 -1.39 19.46
N PRO A 147 -8.08 -2.64 19.82
CA PRO A 147 -8.81 -3.84 19.44
C PRO A 147 -10.25 -3.90 19.96
N ALA A 148 -10.60 -3.13 21.03
CA ALA A 148 -11.96 -3.06 21.52
C ALA A 148 -12.91 -2.29 20.58
N CYS A 149 -12.37 -1.45 19.69
CA CYS A 149 -13.15 -0.75 18.65
C CYS A 149 -13.39 -1.62 17.41
N VAL A 150 -12.96 -2.88 17.41
CA VAL A 150 -13.09 -3.82 16.30
C VAL A 150 -14.11 -4.90 16.62
N SER A 151 -15.03 -5.16 15.68
CA SER A 151 -16.06 -6.18 15.87
C SER A 151 -15.49 -7.60 15.95
N THR A 152 -16.17 -8.48 16.68
CA THR A 152 -15.84 -9.91 16.71
C THR A 152 -15.89 -10.54 15.31
N ARG A 153 -16.75 -10.03 14.43
CA ARG A 153 -16.84 -10.47 13.03
C ARG A 153 -15.56 -10.15 12.26
N ALA A 154 -15.02 -8.94 12.43
CA ALA A 154 -13.75 -8.56 11.79
C ALA A 154 -12.59 -9.43 12.29
N LYS A 155 -12.49 -9.66 13.61
CA LYS A 155 -11.48 -10.53 14.22
C LYS A 155 -11.55 -11.97 13.69
N LYS A 156 -12.75 -12.54 13.60
CA LYS A 156 -12.97 -13.88 13.03
C LYS A 156 -12.59 -13.99 11.57
N ARG A 157 -12.74 -12.91 10.78
CA ARG A 157 -12.29 -12.88 9.38
C ARG A 157 -10.77 -12.74 9.28
N GLY A 158 -10.16 -11.94 10.14
CA GLY A 158 -8.73 -11.63 10.10
C GLY A 158 -7.85 -12.78 10.59
N LEU A 159 -8.23 -13.41 11.70
CA LEU A 159 -7.41 -14.41 12.37
C LEU A 159 -6.83 -15.50 11.43
N PRO A 160 -7.62 -16.16 10.57
CA PRO A 160 -7.08 -17.16 9.65
C PRO A 160 -6.29 -16.59 8.48
N GLN A 161 -6.36 -15.28 8.23
CA GLN A 161 -5.78 -14.65 7.04
C GLN A 161 -4.45 -13.93 7.31
N LEU A 162 -4.00 -13.87 8.56
CA LEU A 162 -2.69 -13.27 8.86
C LEU A 162 -1.56 -14.07 8.22
N GLY A 163 -0.60 -13.39 7.61
CA GLY A 163 0.51 -14.01 6.89
C GLY A 163 0.12 -14.54 5.51
N THR A 164 -0.94 -14.01 4.89
CA THR A 164 -1.38 -14.42 3.54
C THR A 164 -1.33 -13.26 2.55
N LEU A 165 -0.99 -13.59 1.31
CA LEU A 165 -1.02 -12.64 0.20
C LEU A 165 -2.45 -12.37 -0.27
N GLY A 166 -3.27 -13.41 -0.35
CA GLY A 166 -4.63 -13.34 -0.85
C GLY A 166 -4.72 -13.21 -2.37
N ALA A 167 -5.63 -12.38 -2.85
CA ALA A 167 -5.97 -12.27 -4.27
C ALA A 167 -6.13 -10.80 -4.71
N GLY A 168 -6.47 -10.60 -5.98
CA GLY A 168 -6.67 -9.29 -6.58
C GLY A 168 -5.35 -8.67 -7.03
N ASN A 169 -5.17 -7.37 -6.71
CA ASN A 169 -3.96 -6.64 -7.07
C ASN A 169 -2.74 -6.94 -6.16
N HIS A 170 -2.88 -7.81 -5.15
CA HIS A 170 -1.78 -8.22 -4.29
C HIS A 170 -0.80 -9.15 -5.02
N TYR A 171 0.47 -9.02 -4.70
CA TYR A 171 1.55 -9.81 -5.29
C TYR A 171 2.80 -9.83 -4.41
N ALA A 172 3.67 -10.81 -4.67
CA ALA A 172 5.08 -10.71 -4.38
C ALA A 172 5.86 -10.91 -5.67
N GLU A 173 6.80 -10.02 -5.95
CA GLU A 173 7.55 -9.97 -7.20
C GLU A 173 9.05 -9.97 -6.94
N ILE A 174 9.76 -10.91 -7.57
CA ILE A 174 11.20 -10.84 -7.74
C ILE A 174 11.43 -9.85 -8.89
N GLN A 175 12.14 -8.77 -8.59
CA GLN A 175 12.39 -7.71 -9.55
C GLN A 175 13.88 -7.46 -9.69
N VAL A 176 14.25 -6.78 -10.76
CA VAL A 176 15.63 -6.39 -11.07
C VAL A 176 15.69 -4.89 -11.25
N VAL A 177 16.74 -4.27 -10.74
CA VAL A 177 17.02 -2.85 -10.96
C VAL A 177 17.32 -2.64 -12.44
N ASP A 178 16.43 -1.94 -13.14
CA ASP A 178 16.50 -1.69 -14.59
C ASP A 178 17.23 -0.39 -14.90
N GLU A 179 16.94 0.67 -14.13
CA GLU A 179 17.53 2.00 -14.31
C GLU A 179 17.66 2.73 -12.98
N ILE A 180 18.72 3.48 -12.79
CA ILE A 180 18.97 4.34 -11.63
C ILE A 180 19.00 5.80 -12.12
N PHE A 181 17.99 6.59 -11.72
CA PHE A 181 17.87 8.01 -12.07
C PHE A 181 18.62 8.90 -11.08
N ASP A 182 18.59 8.53 -9.79
CA ASP A 182 19.27 9.22 -8.70
C ASP A 182 20.21 8.25 -7.98
N LYS A 183 21.49 8.36 -8.28
CA LYS A 183 22.54 7.49 -7.72
C LYS A 183 22.72 7.72 -6.20
N PHE A 184 22.54 8.95 -5.75
CA PHE A 184 22.69 9.26 -4.32
C PHE A 184 21.53 8.64 -3.52
N ALA A 185 20.29 8.84 -3.94
CA ALA A 185 19.15 8.22 -3.30
C ALA A 185 19.23 6.69 -3.36
N ALA A 186 19.57 6.10 -4.50
CA ALA A 186 19.72 4.65 -4.65
C ALA A 186 20.80 4.09 -3.70
N SER A 187 21.94 4.77 -3.57
CA SER A 187 23.01 4.33 -2.65
C SER A 187 22.56 4.32 -1.18
N ARG A 188 21.74 5.30 -0.78
CA ARG A 188 21.16 5.33 0.59
C ARG A 188 20.17 4.19 0.82
N MET A 189 19.59 3.65 -0.23
CA MET A 189 18.69 2.48 -0.20
C MET A 189 19.45 1.14 -0.30
N GLY A 190 20.79 1.18 -0.40
CA GLY A 190 21.62 0.00 -0.63
C GLY A 190 21.51 -0.58 -2.04
N ILE A 191 21.11 0.25 -3.01
CA ILE A 191 21.08 -0.08 -4.43
C ILE A 191 22.24 0.62 -5.11
N ASP A 192 23.20 -0.16 -5.59
CA ASP A 192 24.47 0.35 -6.14
C ASP A 192 24.64 0.12 -7.66
N ARG A 193 23.83 -0.77 -8.25
CA ARG A 193 23.97 -1.16 -9.66
C ARG A 193 22.66 -1.59 -10.30
N THR A 194 22.58 -1.45 -11.61
CA THR A 194 21.58 -2.14 -12.44
C THR A 194 21.85 -3.66 -12.41
N GLY A 195 20.79 -4.44 -12.56
CA GLY A 195 20.89 -5.91 -12.43
C GLY A 195 20.82 -6.44 -10.99
N GLN A 196 20.82 -5.58 -9.97
CA GLN A 196 20.60 -6.00 -8.58
C GLN A 196 19.19 -6.51 -8.40
N VAL A 197 19.04 -7.63 -7.66
CA VAL A 197 17.75 -8.27 -7.41
C VAL A 197 17.12 -7.70 -6.14
N VAL A 198 15.83 -7.41 -6.22
CA VAL A 198 15.00 -6.95 -5.10
C VAL A 198 13.71 -7.76 -5.04
N LEU A 199 13.02 -7.73 -3.91
CA LEU A 199 11.72 -8.36 -3.73
C LEU A 199 10.69 -7.31 -3.32
N MET A 200 9.60 -7.20 -4.08
CA MET A 200 8.49 -6.29 -3.78
C MET A 200 7.28 -7.08 -3.32
N ILE A 201 6.69 -6.68 -2.19
CA ILE A 201 5.49 -7.29 -1.61
C ILE A 201 4.40 -6.24 -1.54
N HIS A 202 3.25 -6.49 -2.18
CA HIS A 202 2.06 -5.64 -2.14
C HIS A 202 0.92 -6.40 -1.48
N CYS A 203 0.52 -5.95 -0.29
CA CYS A 203 -0.58 -6.55 0.46
C CYS A 203 -1.11 -5.59 1.53
N GLY A 204 -2.26 -5.91 2.11
CA GLY A 204 -2.96 -5.08 3.08
C GLY A 204 -3.53 -5.85 4.26
N SER A 205 -4.62 -5.33 4.82
CA SER A 205 -5.31 -5.86 6.00
C SER A 205 -6.30 -6.97 5.72
N ARG A 206 -6.38 -7.44 4.48
CA ARG A 206 -7.20 -8.56 4.07
C ARG A 206 -8.69 -8.33 4.43
N GLY A 207 -9.45 -9.40 4.66
CA GLY A 207 -10.85 -9.33 5.09
C GLY A 207 -11.08 -8.66 6.45
N PHE A 208 -10.04 -8.51 7.26
CA PHE A 208 -10.10 -7.79 8.53
C PHE A 208 -10.42 -6.30 8.32
N GLY A 209 -9.57 -5.57 7.62
CA GLY A 209 -9.78 -4.14 7.37
C GLY A 209 -11.04 -3.87 6.56
N HIS A 210 -11.37 -4.75 5.60
CA HIS A 210 -12.63 -4.65 4.87
C HIS A 210 -13.85 -4.69 5.81
N GLN A 211 -13.84 -5.54 6.83
CA GLN A 211 -14.95 -5.61 7.80
C GLN A 211 -14.96 -4.38 8.72
N VAL A 212 -13.79 -3.90 9.15
CA VAL A 212 -13.68 -2.67 9.97
C VAL A 212 -14.30 -1.47 9.23
N ALA A 213 -13.96 -1.29 7.95
CA ALA A 213 -14.53 -0.22 7.13
C ALA A 213 -16.05 -0.39 6.94
N THR A 214 -16.52 -1.61 6.68
CA THR A 214 -17.95 -1.90 6.51
C THR A 214 -18.76 -1.59 7.78
N ASP A 215 -18.27 -2.00 8.94
CA ASP A 215 -18.94 -1.76 10.22
C ASP A 215 -19.00 -0.26 10.55
N ALA A 216 -17.91 0.47 10.24
CA ALA A 216 -17.85 1.92 10.41
C ALA A 216 -18.87 2.67 9.54
N LEU A 217 -19.02 2.29 8.27
CA LEU A 217 -20.00 2.91 7.37
C LEU A 217 -21.41 2.83 7.93
N VAL A 218 -21.79 1.68 8.51
CA VAL A 218 -23.11 1.49 9.13
C VAL A 218 -23.32 2.41 10.34
N SER A 219 -22.31 2.56 11.20
CA SER A 219 -22.40 3.45 12.36
C SER A 219 -22.42 4.92 11.97
N MET A 220 -21.64 5.30 10.93
CA MET A 220 -21.55 6.67 10.45
C MET A 220 -22.83 7.14 9.74
N GLU A 221 -23.56 6.28 9.03
CA GLU A 221 -24.87 6.63 8.47
C GLU A 221 -25.87 7.09 9.58
N LYS A 222 -25.78 6.50 10.78
CA LYS A 222 -26.58 6.92 11.93
C LYS A 222 -26.08 8.24 12.52
N ALA A 223 -24.74 8.40 12.64
CA ALA A 223 -24.13 9.60 13.15
C ALA A 223 -24.45 10.81 12.25
N MET A 224 -24.41 10.65 10.92
CA MET A 224 -24.75 11.70 9.94
C MET A 224 -26.17 12.25 10.17
N LYS A 225 -27.14 11.36 10.42
CA LYS A 225 -28.53 11.78 10.68
C LYS A 225 -28.65 12.57 11.99
N ARG A 226 -27.93 12.15 13.05
CA ARG A 226 -27.92 12.83 14.33
C ARG A 226 -27.27 14.21 14.26
N ASP A 227 -26.16 14.30 13.51
CA ASP A 227 -25.31 15.48 13.45
C ASP A 227 -25.62 16.40 12.26
N ASP A 228 -26.70 16.11 11.53
CA ASP A 228 -27.17 16.84 10.34
C ASP A 228 -26.07 17.07 9.32
N ILE A 229 -25.38 15.97 8.94
CA ILE A 229 -24.33 15.99 7.94
C ILE A 229 -24.90 15.57 6.60
N GLU A 230 -24.88 16.49 5.64
CA GLU A 230 -25.26 16.22 4.24
C GLU A 230 -24.03 16.03 3.37
N VAL A 231 -24.11 15.08 2.43
CA VAL A 231 -23.06 14.76 1.48
C VAL A 231 -23.63 14.62 0.06
N ASN A 232 -22.81 14.92 -0.95
CA ASN A 232 -23.22 14.89 -2.35
C ASN A 232 -23.31 13.44 -2.92
N ASP A 233 -22.72 12.47 -2.23
CA ASP A 233 -22.73 11.07 -2.61
C ASP A 233 -22.89 10.22 -1.35
N ARG A 234 -23.87 9.29 -1.35
CA ARG A 234 -24.12 8.39 -0.23
C ARG A 234 -22.89 7.56 0.18
N GLN A 235 -21.99 7.27 -0.76
CA GLN A 235 -20.75 6.56 -0.49
C GLN A 235 -19.74 7.38 0.33
N LEU A 236 -19.99 8.68 0.55
CA LEU A 236 -19.19 9.54 1.42
C LEU A 236 -19.68 9.53 2.89
N ALA A 237 -20.27 8.41 3.36
CA ALA A 237 -20.63 8.31 4.77
C ALA A 237 -19.43 8.68 5.65
N CYS A 238 -19.69 9.52 6.65
CA CYS A 238 -18.66 10.13 7.49
C CYS A 238 -19.20 10.44 8.89
N ALA A 239 -18.30 10.74 9.80
CA ALA A 239 -18.63 11.26 11.13
C ALA A 239 -17.70 12.41 11.50
N ARG A 240 -18.12 13.27 12.44
CA ARG A 240 -17.22 14.29 13.00
C ARG A 240 -15.98 13.62 13.56
N ILE A 241 -14.79 14.17 13.31
CA ILE A 241 -13.53 13.61 13.82
C ILE A 241 -13.61 13.39 15.33
N GLN A 242 -14.14 14.37 16.06
CA GLN A 242 -14.22 14.34 17.52
C GLN A 242 -15.43 13.55 18.08
N SER A 243 -16.32 13.04 17.22
CA SER A 243 -17.44 12.22 17.68
C SER A 243 -16.97 10.82 18.11
N LYS A 244 -17.82 10.14 18.89
CA LYS A 244 -17.53 8.75 19.29
C LYS A 244 -17.31 7.85 18.07
N GLU A 245 -18.15 7.95 17.05
CA GLU A 245 -18.07 7.15 15.83
C GLU A 245 -16.80 7.45 15.03
N GLY A 246 -16.40 8.73 14.99
CA GLY A 246 -15.13 9.13 14.35
C GLY A 246 -13.92 8.56 15.07
N GLN A 247 -13.87 8.65 16.40
CA GLN A 247 -12.78 8.12 17.21
C GLN A 247 -12.75 6.59 17.21
N ASP A 248 -13.90 5.93 17.34
CA ASP A 248 -14.00 4.46 17.27
C ASP A 248 -13.48 3.96 15.90
N TYR A 249 -13.84 4.64 14.81
CA TYR A 249 -13.31 4.29 13.49
C TYR A 249 -11.81 4.51 13.39
N LEU A 250 -11.28 5.65 13.81
CA LEU A 250 -9.84 5.93 13.75
C LEU A 250 -9.03 4.91 14.55
N ASN A 251 -9.54 4.49 15.72
CA ASN A 251 -8.89 3.47 16.55
C ASN A 251 -8.99 2.06 15.95
N GLY A 252 -10.12 1.71 15.35
CA GLY A 252 -10.30 0.46 14.61
C GLY A 252 -9.49 0.42 13.31
N MET A 253 -9.43 1.53 12.58
CA MET A 253 -8.58 1.68 11.39
C MET A 253 -7.09 1.51 11.75
N ALA A 254 -6.64 2.09 12.87
CA ALA A 254 -5.28 1.94 13.36
C ALA A 254 -4.96 0.47 13.70
N ALA A 255 -5.92 -0.27 14.30
CA ALA A 255 -5.79 -1.72 14.52
C ALA A 255 -5.67 -2.49 13.20
N ALA A 256 -6.43 -2.11 12.17
CA ALA A 256 -6.33 -2.70 10.84
C ALA A 256 -5.00 -2.34 10.13
N ALA A 257 -4.49 -1.14 10.35
CA ALA A 257 -3.17 -0.74 9.85
C ALA A 257 -2.06 -1.59 10.50
N ASN A 258 -2.12 -1.81 11.81
CA ASN A 258 -1.19 -2.68 12.52
C ASN A 258 -1.27 -4.13 12.00
N PHE A 259 -2.48 -4.65 11.77
CA PHE A 259 -2.67 -5.96 11.14
C PHE A 259 -1.95 -6.05 9.78
N ALA A 260 -2.08 -5.04 8.93
CA ALA A 260 -1.46 -5.05 7.60
C ALA A 260 0.07 -5.04 7.66
N TRP A 261 0.68 -4.28 8.58
CA TRP A 261 2.14 -4.32 8.78
C TRP A 261 2.61 -5.67 9.31
N VAL A 262 1.89 -6.28 10.26
CA VAL A 262 2.17 -7.65 10.74
C VAL A 262 2.02 -8.65 9.60
N ASN A 263 1.01 -8.48 8.73
CA ASN A 263 0.78 -9.33 7.56
C ASN A 263 1.97 -9.25 6.57
N ARG A 264 2.40 -8.05 6.18
CA ARG A 264 3.58 -7.88 5.29
C ARG A 264 4.87 -8.36 5.95
N SER A 265 5.01 -8.18 7.26
CA SER A 265 6.16 -8.70 8.04
C SER A 265 6.21 -10.22 8.03
N SER A 266 5.08 -10.88 8.20
CA SER A 266 4.97 -12.34 8.12
C SER A 266 5.35 -12.86 6.74
N MET A 267 4.90 -12.20 5.68
CA MET A 267 5.31 -12.57 4.32
C MET A 267 6.79 -12.30 4.05
N THR A 268 7.36 -11.25 4.63
CA THR A 268 8.81 -10.98 4.58
C THR A 268 9.60 -12.13 5.23
N PHE A 269 9.17 -12.60 6.39
CA PHE A 269 9.76 -13.75 7.08
C PHE A 269 9.72 -15.01 6.19
N LEU A 270 8.56 -15.31 5.60
CA LEU A 270 8.40 -16.48 4.71
C LEU A 270 9.24 -16.35 3.43
N ALA A 271 9.35 -15.14 2.88
CA ALA A 271 10.20 -14.88 1.72
C ALA A 271 11.68 -15.06 2.05
N ARG A 272 12.15 -14.57 3.21
CA ARG A 272 13.51 -14.79 3.70
C ARG A 272 13.82 -16.28 3.83
N GLN A 273 12.89 -17.09 4.38
CA GLN A 273 13.03 -18.55 4.45
C GLN A 273 13.13 -19.19 3.06
N SER A 274 12.31 -18.73 2.10
CA SER A 274 12.34 -19.22 0.72
C SER A 274 13.71 -18.96 0.05
N PHE A 275 14.22 -17.73 0.16
CA PHE A 275 15.53 -17.37 -0.38
C PHE A 275 16.67 -18.14 0.30
N ALA A 276 16.66 -18.20 1.64
CA ALA A 276 17.66 -18.95 2.41
C ALA A 276 17.75 -20.42 1.97
N LYS A 277 16.60 -21.06 1.79
CA LYS A 277 16.52 -22.45 1.30
C LYS A 277 17.07 -22.60 -0.12
N MET A 278 16.76 -21.69 -1.01
CA MET A 278 17.15 -21.76 -2.42
C MET A 278 18.64 -21.48 -2.63
N PHE A 279 19.21 -20.53 -1.88
CA PHE A 279 20.61 -20.13 -1.99
C PHE A 279 21.53 -20.83 -0.97
N GLN A 280 20.97 -21.55 0.00
CA GLN A 280 21.69 -22.18 1.11
C GLN A 280 22.57 -21.17 1.89
N MET A 281 22.03 -19.99 2.11
CA MET A 281 22.66 -18.87 2.80
C MET A 281 21.63 -18.24 3.75
N ASP A 282 22.12 -17.63 4.85
CA ASP A 282 21.26 -16.89 5.74
C ASP A 282 20.73 -15.62 5.04
N PRO A 283 19.50 -15.16 5.37
CA PRO A 283 18.93 -13.95 4.78
C PRO A 283 19.76 -12.68 5.03
N ASP A 284 20.51 -12.63 6.13
CA ASP A 284 21.44 -11.53 6.44
C ASP A 284 22.64 -11.56 5.48
N ASP A 285 23.20 -12.73 5.21
CA ASP A 285 24.27 -12.91 4.20
C ASP A 285 23.80 -12.58 2.78
N LEU A 286 22.50 -12.69 2.51
CA LEU A 286 21.86 -12.28 1.25
C LEU A 286 21.49 -10.79 1.22
N ASP A 287 21.79 -10.03 2.29
CA ASP A 287 21.42 -8.61 2.47
C ASP A 287 19.91 -8.34 2.27
N MET A 288 19.06 -9.26 2.72
CA MET A 288 17.60 -9.13 2.59
C MET A 288 17.00 -8.14 3.59
N HIS A 289 17.44 -6.88 3.51
CA HIS A 289 16.94 -5.79 4.33
C HIS A 289 15.79 -5.04 3.66
N VAL A 290 14.85 -4.56 4.47
CA VAL A 290 13.76 -3.70 4.01
C VAL A 290 14.32 -2.33 3.63
N ILE A 291 14.11 -1.92 2.38
CA ILE A 291 14.39 -0.56 1.94
C ILE A 291 13.37 0.38 2.55
N TYR A 292 12.10 0.10 2.36
CA TYR A 292 10.99 0.82 3.01
C TYR A 292 9.67 0.04 2.90
N ASP A 293 8.69 0.46 3.70
CA ASP A 293 7.29 -0.02 3.67
C ASP A 293 6.37 1.19 3.71
N VAL A 294 5.52 1.34 2.70
CA VAL A 294 4.58 2.45 2.54
C VAL A 294 3.15 1.98 2.57
N SER A 295 2.25 2.79 3.14
CA SER A 295 0.81 2.65 3.02
C SER A 295 0.28 3.55 1.90
N HIS A 296 -0.78 3.12 1.19
CA HIS A 296 -1.50 3.96 0.27
C HIS A 296 -3.02 4.04 0.52
N ASN A 297 -3.49 3.42 1.62
CA ASN A 297 -4.89 3.42 2.07
C ASN A 297 -4.96 3.67 3.58
N ILE A 298 -4.91 4.93 4.00
CA ILE A 298 -4.87 5.27 5.43
C ILE A 298 -5.30 6.73 5.66
N ALA A 299 -5.75 7.04 6.87
CA ALA A 299 -5.89 8.41 7.36
C ALA A 299 -5.01 8.63 8.58
N LYS A 300 -4.25 9.72 8.60
CA LYS A 300 -3.31 10.01 9.69
C LYS A 300 -3.37 11.47 10.12
N PHE A 301 -3.16 11.68 11.42
CA PHE A 301 -2.91 13.01 11.96
C PHE A 301 -1.50 13.44 11.61
N GLU A 302 -1.38 14.56 10.94
CA GLU A 302 -0.11 15.11 10.45
C GLU A 302 -0.05 16.62 10.70
N GLU A 303 1.15 17.15 10.96
CA GLU A 303 1.38 18.58 11.03
C GLU A 303 1.74 19.13 9.64
N HIS A 304 1.00 20.15 9.19
CA HIS A 304 1.25 20.85 7.95
C HIS A 304 1.22 22.36 8.15
N THR A 305 2.00 23.08 7.35
CA THR A 305 1.99 24.55 7.36
C THR A 305 0.92 25.05 6.40
N ILE A 306 -0.12 25.69 6.93
CA ILE A 306 -1.22 26.27 6.16
C ILE A 306 -1.23 27.77 6.36
N ASN A 307 -1.06 28.52 5.28
CA ASN A 307 -0.96 29.99 5.32
C ASN A 307 0.09 30.50 6.34
N GLY A 308 1.25 29.83 6.37
CA GLY A 308 2.37 30.18 7.25
C GLY A 308 2.20 29.77 8.71
N ARG A 309 1.18 28.98 9.06
CA ARG A 309 0.92 28.51 10.44
C ARG A 309 0.87 26.98 10.50
N PRO A 310 1.49 26.36 11.51
CA PRO A 310 1.35 24.93 11.72
C PRO A 310 -0.09 24.59 12.10
N LYS A 311 -0.60 23.51 11.49
CA LYS A 311 -1.93 22.95 11.77
C LYS A 311 -1.86 21.43 11.84
N SER A 312 -2.58 20.85 12.79
CA SER A 312 -2.84 19.43 12.83
C SER A 312 -3.99 19.09 11.88
N LEU A 313 -3.72 18.27 10.89
CA LEU A 313 -4.67 17.84 9.87
C LEU A 313 -4.86 16.33 9.92
N LEU A 314 -6.07 15.85 9.64
CA LEU A 314 -6.33 14.46 9.33
C LEU A 314 -6.22 14.28 7.81
N VAL A 315 -5.14 13.70 7.35
CA VAL A 315 -4.86 13.49 5.92
C VAL A 315 -5.35 12.12 5.50
N HIS A 316 -6.36 12.08 4.62
CA HIS A 316 -6.90 10.87 4.00
C HIS A 316 -6.14 10.57 2.72
N ARG A 317 -5.69 9.32 2.57
CA ARG A 317 -5.04 8.80 1.36
C ARG A 317 -5.75 7.52 0.92
N GLU A 318 -6.51 7.60 -0.16
CA GLU A 318 -7.16 6.47 -0.81
C GLU A 318 -6.48 6.23 -2.16
N GLY A 319 -5.64 5.20 -2.24
CA GLY A 319 -4.80 4.98 -3.42
C GLY A 319 -3.82 6.13 -3.67
N SER A 320 -3.24 6.68 -2.63
CA SER A 320 -2.17 7.68 -2.69
C SER A 320 -1.15 7.41 -1.57
N THR A 321 0.12 7.69 -1.84
CA THR A 321 1.22 7.30 -0.97
C THR A 321 1.84 8.51 -0.31
N ARG A 322 2.17 8.41 0.99
CA ARG A 322 2.95 9.44 1.67
C ARG A 322 4.32 9.60 1.00
N ALA A 323 4.74 10.82 0.79
CA ALA A 323 6.01 11.19 0.14
C ALA A 323 6.62 12.41 0.84
N PHE A 324 7.10 12.22 2.06
CA PHE A 324 7.68 13.30 2.86
C PHE A 324 9.06 13.72 2.36
N PRO A 325 9.36 15.03 2.43
CA PRO A 325 10.60 15.61 1.89
C PRO A 325 11.83 15.28 2.75
N PRO A 326 13.05 15.60 2.25
CA PRO A 326 14.25 15.60 3.07
C PRO A 326 14.08 16.37 4.37
N HIS A 327 14.77 15.93 5.41
CA HIS A 327 14.77 16.53 6.76
C HIS A 327 13.44 16.46 7.52
N HIS A 328 12.43 15.76 6.99
CA HIS A 328 11.18 15.58 7.72
C HIS A 328 11.38 14.66 8.94
N PRO A 329 10.88 15.02 10.14
CA PRO A 329 11.16 14.26 11.36
C PRO A 329 10.58 12.83 11.39
N LEU A 330 9.59 12.53 10.58
CA LEU A 330 8.93 11.21 10.52
C LEU A 330 9.52 10.25 9.49
N ILE A 331 10.64 10.58 8.86
CA ILE A 331 11.34 9.65 7.95
C ILE A 331 12.62 9.12 8.61
N PRO A 332 13.08 7.91 8.24
CA PRO A 332 14.30 7.32 8.79
C PRO A 332 15.54 8.19 8.60
N VAL A 333 16.50 8.05 9.51
CA VAL A 333 17.77 8.77 9.45
C VAL A 333 18.50 8.56 8.13
N ASP A 334 18.45 7.35 7.59
CA ASP A 334 19.09 7.00 6.32
C ASP A 334 18.57 7.82 5.13
N TYR A 335 17.35 8.30 5.20
CA TYR A 335 16.66 9.03 4.12
C TYR A 335 16.49 10.53 4.38
N GLN A 336 17.09 11.05 5.46
CA GLN A 336 16.98 12.47 5.81
C GLN A 336 17.51 13.41 4.71
N MET A 337 18.48 12.97 3.93
CA MET A 337 19.07 13.77 2.84
C MET A 337 18.41 13.56 1.47
N THR A 338 17.59 12.53 1.32
CA THR A 338 17.02 12.14 0.03
C THR A 338 15.50 12.33 -0.05
N GLY A 339 14.84 12.41 1.09
CA GLY A 339 13.39 12.26 1.21
C GLY A 339 12.95 10.81 1.34
N GLN A 340 11.70 10.61 1.74
CA GLN A 340 11.11 9.30 1.97
C GLN A 340 11.12 8.48 0.67
N PRO A 341 11.58 7.20 0.69
CA PRO A 341 11.35 6.28 -0.40
C PRO A 341 9.84 6.04 -0.60
N VAL A 342 9.38 6.11 -1.84
CA VAL A 342 7.99 5.88 -2.22
C VAL A 342 7.95 4.75 -3.24
N LEU A 343 7.19 3.70 -2.93
CA LEU A 343 7.17 2.47 -3.71
C LEU A 343 5.92 2.46 -4.59
N ILE A 344 6.13 2.45 -5.90
CA ILE A 344 5.07 2.47 -6.91
C ILE A 344 5.04 1.14 -7.63
N GLY A 345 4.05 0.31 -7.28
CA GLY A 345 3.84 -0.96 -7.95
C GLY A 345 3.24 -0.78 -9.35
N GLY A 346 3.85 -1.40 -10.34
CA GLY A 346 3.28 -1.54 -11.67
C GLY A 346 2.37 -2.76 -11.78
N THR A 347 2.32 -3.32 -12.97
CA THR A 347 1.61 -4.58 -13.25
C THR A 347 2.60 -5.73 -13.38
N MET A 348 2.11 -6.98 -13.37
CA MET A 348 2.96 -8.17 -13.51
C MET A 348 3.76 -8.26 -14.82
N GLY A 349 3.47 -7.42 -15.79
CA GLY A 349 4.17 -7.39 -17.08
C GLY A 349 4.73 -6.02 -17.45
N SER A 350 4.70 -5.05 -16.53
CA SER A 350 5.27 -3.71 -16.69
C SER A 350 6.45 -3.49 -15.73
N CYS A 351 6.76 -2.24 -15.42
CA CYS A 351 7.80 -1.87 -14.46
C CYS A 351 7.18 -1.31 -13.18
N SER A 352 7.99 -1.24 -12.14
CA SER A 352 7.72 -0.53 -10.88
C SER A 352 8.75 0.57 -10.66
N TYR A 353 8.49 1.48 -9.75
CA TYR A 353 9.39 2.59 -9.45
C TYR A 353 9.61 2.77 -7.96
N VAL A 354 10.78 3.27 -7.60
CA VAL A 354 11.04 3.90 -6.31
C VAL A 354 11.21 5.39 -6.56
N LEU A 355 10.43 6.18 -5.87
CA LEU A 355 10.49 7.65 -5.92
C LEU A 355 11.01 8.18 -4.57
N THR A 356 11.26 9.48 -4.50
CA THR A 356 11.54 10.19 -3.24
C THR A 356 10.60 11.37 -3.07
N GLY A 357 10.20 11.66 -1.83
CA GLY A 357 9.37 12.81 -1.49
C GLY A 357 10.10 14.14 -1.65
N THR A 358 9.34 15.21 -1.82
CA THR A 358 9.84 16.57 -2.09
C THR A 358 9.15 17.63 -1.27
N ASP A 359 9.79 18.79 -1.07
CA ASP A 359 9.18 19.95 -0.42
C ASP A 359 7.97 20.49 -1.21
N GLN A 360 8.02 20.41 -2.53
CA GLN A 360 6.89 20.79 -3.38
C GLN A 360 5.70 19.85 -3.17
N GLY A 361 5.93 18.55 -3.05
CA GLY A 361 4.89 17.58 -2.68
C GLY A 361 4.31 17.88 -1.31
N MET A 362 5.14 18.27 -0.34
CA MET A 362 4.66 18.65 1.00
C MET A 362 3.71 19.84 0.95
N SER A 363 3.99 20.86 0.14
CA SER A 363 3.16 22.07 0.01
C SER A 363 1.93 21.88 -0.88
N GLU A 364 2.04 21.14 -1.99
CA GLU A 364 0.99 21.03 -3.01
C GLU A 364 0.02 19.88 -2.78
N THR A 365 0.48 18.77 -2.20
CA THR A 365 -0.28 17.53 -2.04
C THR A 365 -0.22 16.97 -0.62
N PHE A 366 0.08 17.79 0.39
CA PHE A 366 0.24 17.35 1.77
C PHE A 366 1.22 16.17 1.91
N GLY A 367 2.35 16.22 1.21
CA GLY A 367 3.34 15.17 1.20
C GLY A 367 2.80 13.85 0.65
N SER A 368 2.11 13.89 -0.48
CA SER A 368 1.51 12.70 -1.12
C SER A 368 1.85 12.63 -2.60
N THR A 369 1.94 11.40 -3.14
CA THR A 369 2.11 11.13 -4.57
C THR A 369 1.27 9.91 -4.98
N CYS A 370 1.37 9.47 -6.24
CA CYS A 370 0.67 8.30 -6.75
C CYS A 370 0.99 7.02 -5.96
N HIS A 371 0.21 5.94 -6.15
CA HIS A 371 0.43 4.64 -5.51
C HIS A 371 0.74 3.52 -6.48
N GLY A 372 0.35 3.65 -7.74
CA GLY A 372 0.50 2.60 -8.75
C GLY A 372 0.11 3.09 -10.14
N ALA A 373 -0.15 2.15 -11.03
CA ALA A 373 -0.56 2.46 -12.41
C ALA A 373 -1.98 3.03 -12.50
N GLY A 374 -2.88 2.61 -11.61
CA GLY A 374 -4.31 2.89 -11.72
C GLY A 374 -5.00 2.06 -12.81
N ARG A 375 -6.21 1.59 -12.54
CA ARG A 375 -6.94 0.77 -13.50
C ARG A 375 -7.48 1.58 -14.67
N ALA A 376 -7.39 0.99 -15.87
CA ALA A 376 -8.01 1.46 -17.10
C ALA A 376 -9.30 0.71 -17.43
N LEU A 377 -9.40 -0.57 -17.05
CA LEU A 377 -10.54 -1.44 -17.27
C LEU A 377 -11.07 -1.98 -15.94
N SER A 378 -12.40 -2.15 -15.83
CA SER A 378 -12.97 -2.91 -14.71
C SER A 378 -12.59 -4.40 -14.82
N ARG A 379 -12.53 -5.11 -13.68
CA ARG A 379 -12.22 -6.56 -13.66
C ARG A 379 -13.15 -7.35 -14.59
N ALA A 380 -14.45 -7.04 -14.59
CA ALA A 380 -15.42 -7.69 -15.47
C ALA A 380 -15.14 -7.43 -16.96
N LYS A 381 -14.68 -6.23 -17.32
CA LYS A 381 -14.31 -5.88 -18.70
C LYS A 381 -13.02 -6.57 -19.12
N SER A 382 -12.04 -6.66 -18.22
CA SER A 382 -10.79 -7.39 -18.47
C SER A 382 -11.07 -8.87 -18.78
N ARG A 383 -11.89 -9.55 -17.96
CA ARG A 383 -12.27 -10.97 -18.20
C ARG A 383 -12.99 -11.20 -19.52
N ARG A 384 -13.74 -10.21 -20.03
CA ARG A 384 -14.45 -10.33 -21.32
C ARG A 384 -13.57 -10.08 -22.52
N ASN A 385 -12.55 -9.23 -22.38
CA ASN A 385 -11.78 -8.70 -23.51
C ASN A 385 -10.39 -9.36 -23.62
N LEU A 386 -9.91 -10.06 -22.59
CA LEU A 386 -8.57 -10.65 -22.57
C LEU A 386 -8.66 -12.17 -22.56
N ASP A 387 -7.74 -12.80 -23.27
CA ASP A 387 -7.54 -14.24 -23.28
C ASP A 387 -6.40 -14.63 -22.32
N TYR A 388 -6.66 -15.63 -21.50
CA TYR A 388 -5.73 -16.12 -20.48
C TYR A 388 -4.39 -16.57 -21.07
N GLN A 389 -4.43 -17.38 -22.14
CA GLN A 389 -3.23 -17.94 -22.74
C GLN A 389 -2.38 -16.85 -23.39
N GLN A 390 -3.02 -15.91 -24.11
CA GLN A 390 -2.30 -14.79 -24.73
C GLN A 390 -1.61 -13.91 -23.70
N VAL A 391 -2.20 -13.69 -22.52
CA VAL A 391 -1.56 -12.92 -21.45
C VAL A 391 -0.34 -13.67 -20.93
N LEU A 392 -0.46 -14.99 -20.68
CA LEU A 392 0.68 -15.81 -20.22
C LEU A 392 1.79 -15.83 -21.25
N ASP A 393 1.51 -16.05 -22.52
CA ASP A 393 2.50 -16.08 -23.61
C ASP A 393 3.29 -14.78 -23.69
N LYS A 394 2.62 -13.63 -23.52
CA LYS A 394 3.28 -12.32 -23.49
C LYS A 394 4.21 -12.15 -22.28
N LEU A 395 3.82 -12.69 -21.10
CA LEU A 395 4.67 -12.64 -19.90
C LEU A 395 5.88 -13.54 -20.07
N GLU A 396 5.70 -14.74 -20.61
CA GLU A 396 6.80 -15.67 -20.91
C GLU A 396 7.78 -15.08 -21.92
N GLN A 397 7.29 -14.46 -23.00
CA GLN A 397 8.13 -13.75 -23.98
C GLN A 397 8.97 -12.63 -23.35
N LYS A 398 8.50 -12.02 -22.27
CA LYS A 398 9.26 -11.05 -21.48
C LYS A 398 10.22 -11.68 -20.46
N GLY A 399 10.28 -13.00 -20.41
CA GLY A 399 11.11 -13.74 -19.46
C GLY A 399 10.59 -13.69 -18.02
N ILE A 400 9.29 -13.47 -17.81
CA ILE A 400 8.68 -13.38 -16.48
C ILE A 400 8.13 -14.76 -16.09
N SER A 401 8.65 -15.31 -15.00
CA SER A 401 8.08 -16.52 -14.36
C SER A 401 6.85 -16.13 -13.54
N ILE A 402 5.74 -16.82 -13.71
CA ILE A 402 4.50 -16.50 -13.01
C ILE A 402 3.89 -17.73 -12.33
N ARG A 403 3.40 -17.53 -11.09
CA ARG A 403 2.57 -18.50 -10.36
C ARG A 403 1.33 -17.80 -9.86
N VAL A 404 0.16 -18.32 -10.23
CA VAL A 404 -1.15 -17.76 -9.87
C VAL A 404 -2.07 -18.83 -9.31
N ALA A 405 -2.90 -18.44 -8.33
CA ALA A 405 -3.88 -19.35 -7.75
C ALA A 405 -5.12 -19.53 -8.64
N SER A 406 -5.39 -18.63 -9.58
CA SER A 406 -6.58 -18.66 -10.43
C SER A 406 -6.33 -18.06 -11.81
N PRO A 407 -6.76 -18.74 -12.90
CA PRO A 407 -6.70 -18.20 -14.27
C PRO A 407 -7.43 -16.86 -14.45
N LYS A 408 -8.55 -16.65 -13.74
CA LYS A 408 -9.30 -15.39 -13.78
C LYS A 408 -8.44 -14.18 -13.41
N LEU A 409 -7.55 -14.37 -12.47
CA LEU A 409 -6.69 -13.32 -11.97
C LEU A 409 -5.70 -12.83 -13.03
N VAL A 410 -5.18 -13.72 -13.86
CA VAL A 410 -4.27 -13.36 -14.94
C VAL A 410 -4.92 -12.34 -15.89
N MET A 411 -6.18 -12.56 -16.25
CA MET A 411 -6.93 -11.61 -17.09
C MET A 411 -7.27 -10.31 -16.37
N GLU A 412 -7.72 -10.42 -15.10
CA GLU A 412 -8.10 -9.24 -14.30
C GLU A 412 -6.95 -8.29 -14.03
N GLU A 413 -5.76 -8.84 -13.85
CA GLU A 413 -4.55 -8.11 -13.43
C GLU A 413 -3.52 -8.01 -14.58
N ALA A 414 -3.91 -8.31 -15.81
CA ALA A 414 -3.08 -8.16 -16.99
C ALA A 414 -2.64 -6.69 -17.18
N PRO A 415 -1.46 -6.45 -17.78
CA PRO A 415 -0.97 -5.08 -18.04
C PRO A 415 -1.99 -4.21 -18.79
N GLU A 416 -2.74 -4.77 -19.71
CA GLU A 416 -3.76 -4.09 -20.53
C GLU A 416 -4.95 -3.59 -19.70
N SER A 417 -5.11 -4.06 -18.47
CA SER A 417 -6.16 -3.62 -17.53
C SER A 417 -5.83 -2.32 -16.79
N TYR A 418 -4.62 -1.82 -16.96
CA TYR A 418 -4.06 -0.67 -16.23
C TYR A 418 -3.60 0.44 -17.16
N LYS A 419 -3.45 1.66 -16.58
CA LYS A 419 -2.74 2.76 -17.24
C LYS A 419 -1.25 2.44 -17.33
N ASN A 420 -0.53 3.20 -18.13
CA ASN A 420 0.92 3.10 -18.17
C ASN A 420 1.52 3.73 -16.90
N VAL A 421 2.18 2.92 -16.06
CA VAL A 421 2.79 3.39 -14.81
C VAL A 421 3.89 4.42 -15.04
N THR A 422 4.61 4.33 -16.16
CA THR A 422 5.65 5.29 -16.54
C THR A 422 5.08 6.69 -16.77
N ASP A 423 3.91 6.80 -17.42
CA ASP A 423 3.23 8.07 -17.65
C ASP A 423 2.75 8.67 -16.32
N VAL A 424 2.22 7.83 -15.42
CA VAL A 424 1.80 8.26 -14.07
C VAL A 424 2.99 8.84 -13.29
N VAL A 425 4.09 8.11 -13.23
CA VAL A 425 5.30 8.52 -12.51
C VAL A 425 5.95 9.75 -13.14
N ASN A 426 6.02 9.82 -14.47
CA ASN A 426 6.56 10.99 -15.16
C ASN A 426 5.72 12.25 -14.90
N THR A 427 4.40 12.12 -14.80
CA THR A 427 3.52 13.23 -14.46
C THR A 427 3.77 13.74 -13.03
N CYS A 428 3.91 12.86 -12.05
CA CYS A 428 4.25 13.24 -10.68
C CYS A 428 5.65 13.89 -10.59
N HIS A 429 6.62 13.36 -11.33
CA HIS A 429 7.97 13.91 -11.39
C HIS A 429 7.99 15.30 -12.05
N ALA A 430 7.31 15.47 -13.18
CA ALA A 430 7.20 16.76 -13.86
C ALA A 430 6.46 17.80 -13.02
N ALA A 431 5.46 17.37 -12.23
CA ALA A 431 4.77 18.22 -11.26
C ALA A 431 5.62 18.55 -10.03
N GLY A 432 6.78 17.95 -9.87
CA GLY A 432 7.69 18.17 -8.74
C GLY A 432 7.22 17.61 -7.40
N ILE A 433 6.13 16.82 -7.37
CA ILE A 433 5.58 16.28 -6.11
C ILE A 433 6.32 15.03 -5.61
N SER A 434 7.08 14.38 -6.49
CA SER A 434 8.00 13.29 -6.15
C SER A 434 9.05 13.13 -7.25
N ASN A 435 10.25 12.66 -6.90
CA ASN A 435 11.34 12.46 -7.84
C ASN A 435 11.56 10.99 -8.14
N LYS A 436 11.86 10.65 -9.41
CA LYS A 436 12.28 9.29 -9.79
C LYS A 436 13.66 8.99 -9.23
N ALA A 437 13.80 7.85 -8.55
CA ALA A 437 15.08 7.35 -8.06
C ALA A 437 15.51 6.07 -8.79
N ILE A 438 14.63 5.07 -8.85
CA ILE A 438 14.95 3.75 -9.40
C ILE A 438 13.76 3.23 -10.21
N LYS A 439 14.05 2.54 -11.31
CA LYS A 439 13.09 1.74 -12.07
C LYS A 439 13.39 0.27 -11.89
N LEU A 440 12.36 -0.53 -11.69
CA LEU A 440 12.42 -1.96 -11.45
C LEU A 440 11.61 -2.70 -12.51
N ARG A 441 12.07 -3.90 -12.92
CA ARG A 441 11.30 -4.79 -13.80
C ARG A 441 11.10 -6.16 -13.15
N PRO A 442 9.92 -6.77 -13.28
CA PRO A 442 9.66 -8.09 -12.72
C PRO A 442 10.35 -9.18 -13.54
N ILE A 443 10.83 -10.23 -12.86
CA ILE A 443 11.33 -11.46 -13.46
C ILE A 443 10.63 -12.71 -12.91
N GLY A 444 10.02 -12.60 -11.72
CA GLY A 444 9.22 -13.66 -11.11
C GLY A 444 8.06 -13.06 -10.32
N VAL A 445 6.86 -13.60 -10.49
CA VAL A 445 5.63 -13.07 -9.89
C VAL A 445 4.82 -14.19 -9.25
N ILE A 446 4.43 -14.00 -7.99
CA ILE A 446 3.38 -14.82 -7.36
C ILE A 446 2.14 -13.96 -7.10
N LYS A 447 0.97 -14.53 -7.38
CA LYS A 447 -0.28 -13.80 -7.32
C LYS A 447 -1.45 -14.73 -6.98
N GLY A 448 -2.37 -14.26 -6.11
CA GLY A 448 -3.46 -15.09 -5.63
C GLY A 448 -4.81 -14.88 -6.29
#